data_548f990c4d7040dd6bf8011e3997dcbc
#
_entry.id   548f990c4d7040dd6bf8011e3997dcbc
#
_cell.length_a   1.000
_cell.length_b   1.000
_cell.length_c   1.000
_cell.angle_alpha   90.00
_cell.angle_beta   90.00
_cell.angle_gamma   90.00
#
_symmetry.space_group_name_H-M   'P 1'
#
loop_
_entity.id
_entity.type
_entity.pdbx_description
1 polymer ?
#
loop_
_entity_poly.entity_id
_entity_poly.type
_entity_poly.pdbx_seq_one_letter_code
_entity_poly.pdbx_strand_id
1 'polypeptide(L)'
;MCIRDSGDTVLGRGILEKCLPLFSLYKKVDAITTDNIAVTEGNWFYRKWYTLRFSMRHRYMKSLSLSRQLQVLTGRFSLFRAHKCVTAEFISNLENDRIKHWLHGEIKFVTGDDKSTWYTLLKSGSEMLYVPDAIIYCMEDSGPQPVRMSIKKMHRWFGNMLRNNGRAITLGLGCQRMFVWWCHVDQRLSMFTSLLGPIAAIWACIWLSWYYILVYAILVILVRTAYLVILILEGHRLSLVDVPMLLYTQWLGSIVKIYTLFHLHNQKWDSHRTDMDSKDQKKSFLDEAIPKMEIVLSYVALVVLVISMVGTK
;
A
#
# COMPACT_ATOMS: atom_id res chain seq x y z
N MET A 1 -3.25 -25.05 12.62
CA MET A 1 -2.58 -23.98 11.84
C MET A 1 -3.23 -23.91 10.48
N CYS A 2 -3.48 -22.70 9.99
CA CYS A 2 -3.92 -22.47 8.61
C CYS A 2 -2.79 -21.78 7.83
N ILE A 3 -2.62 -22.16 6.58
CA ILE A 3 -1.65 -21.55 5.65
C ILE A 3 -2.46 -20.92 4.54
N ARG A 4 -2.05 -19.72 4.16
CA ARG A 4 -2.52 -19.05 2.97
C ARG A 4 -1.33 -18.80 2.06
N ASP A 5 -1.43 -19.20 0.83
CA ASP A 5 -0.48 -18.91 -0.23
C ASP A 5 -1.17 -18.50 -1.53
N SER A 6 -0.41 -18.13 -2.53
CA SER A 6 -0.90 -17.72 -3.85
C SER A 6 -0.23 -18.60 -4.91
N GLY A 7 -0.96 -18.97 -5.96
CA GLY A 7 -0.47 -19.83 -7.04
C GLY A 7 0.68 -19.22 -7.87
N ASP A 8 0.99 -17.94 -7.69
CA ASP A 8 2.12 -17.21 -8.31
C ASP A 8 3.32 -17.06 -7.36
N THR A 9 3.37 -17.88 -6.30
CA THR A 9 4.37 -17.79 -5.23
C THR A 9 5.14 -19.09 -5.08
N VAL A 10 6.47 -18.99 -4.98
CA VAL A 10 7.34 -20.11 -4.65
C VAL A 10 7.87 -19.93 -3.23
N LEU A 11 7.71 -20.94 -2.41
CA LEU A 11 8.17 -20.92 -1.03
C LEU A 11 9.69 -21.13 -0.97
N GLY A 12 10.36 -20.30 -0.20
CA GLY A 12 11.78 -20.48 0.10
C GLY A 12 12.02 -21.69 1.01
N ARG A 13 13.21 -22.22 0.93
CA ARG A 13 13.61 -23.39 1.72
C ARG A 13 13.57 -23.08 3.22
N GLY A 14 13.01 -23.97 4.01
CA GLY A 14 12.98 -23.84 5.47
C GLY A 14 12.02 -22.79 6.01
N ILE A 15 11.03 -22.34 5.22
CA ILE A 15 10.11 -21.27 5.62
C ILE A 15 9.24 -21.68 6.82
N LEU A 16 8.79 -22.93 6.88
CA LEU A 16 8.00 -23.42 7.98
C LEU A 16 8.83 -23.59 9.26
N GLU A 17 10.05 -24.09 9.12
CA GLU A 17 11.00 -24.27 10.22
C GLU A 17 11.34 -22.93 10.90
N LYS A 18 11.36 -21.85 10.15
CA LYS A 18 11.59 -20.49 10.68
C LYS A 18 10.34 -19.89 11.34
N CYS A 19 9.17 -20.19 10.84
CA CYS A 19 7.95 -19.55 11.29
C CYS A 19 7.24 -20.32 12.44
N LEU A 20 7.19 -21.66 12.38
CA LEU A 20 6.42 -22.45 13.32
C LEU A 20 6.86 -22.33 14.79
N PRO A 21 8.16 -22.31 15.11
CA PRO A 21 8.61 -22.16 16.49
C PRO A 21 8.15 -20.86 17.15
N LEU A 22 7.93 -19.81 16.36
CA LEU A 22 7.50 -18.51 16.87
C LEU A 22 6.09 -18.55 17.48
N PHE A 23 5.21 -19.43 17.01
CA PHE A 23 3.91 -19.63 17.62
C PHE A 23 4.00 -20.29 19.00
N SER A 24 5.01 -21.12 19.21
CA SER A 24 5.25 -21.74 20.53
C SER A 24 5.89 -20.75 21.49
N LEU A 25 6.83 -19.95 20.98
CA LEU A 25 7.56 -18.93 21.74
C LEU A 25 6.67 -17.75 22.14
N TYR A 26 5.83 -17.28 21.20
CA TYR A 26 4.94 -16.14 21.41
C TYR A 26 3.48 -16.56 21.38
N LYS A 27 2.94 -16.95 22.54
CA LYS A 27 1.58 -17.51 22.67
C LYS A 27 0.45 -16.56 22.21
N LYS A 28 0.69 -15.23 22.25
CA LYS A 28 -0.28 -14.21 21.80
C LYS A 28 -0.21 -13.91 20.31
N VAL A 29 0.79 -14.43 19.61
CA VAL A 29 0.92 -14.26 18.15
C VAL A 29 -0.06 -15.19 17.46
N ASP A 30 -0.99 -14.62 16.73
CA ASP A 30 -2.04 -15.34 16.01
C ASP A 30 -1.77 -15.42 14.49
N ALA A 31 -0.93 -14.54 13.97
CA ALA A 31 -0.55 -14.57 12.56
C ALA A 31 0.92 -14.20 12.33
N ILE A 32 1.50 -14.82 11.32
CA ILE A 32 2.87 -14.58 10.87
C ILE A 32 2.84 -14.38 9.36
N THR A 33 3.54 -13.35 8.89
CA THR A 33 3.81 -13.15 7.46
C THR A 33 5.31 -13.03 7.22
N THR A 34 5.73 -13.16 5.96
CA THR A 34 7.12 -13.38 5.58
C THR A 34 7.61 -12.34 4.58
N ASP A 35 8.90 -12.35 4.29
CA ASP A 35 9.46 -11.48 3.28
C ASP A 35 9.14 -11.97 1.86
N ASN A 36 8.97 -11.01 0.96
CA ASN A 36 8.66 -11.24 -0.43
C ASN A 36 9.80 -10.74 -1.31
N ILE A 37 10.41 -11.62 -2.08
CA ILE A 37 11.36 -11.25 -3.10
C ILE A 37 10.65 -11.30 -4.46
N ALA A 38 10.75 -10.20 -5.20
CA ALA A 38 10.22 -10.15 -6.55
C ALA A 38 11.12 -10.91 -7.53
N VAL A 39 10.54 -11.87 -8.21
CA VAL A 39 11.12 -12.48 -9.42
C VAL A 39 10.31 -11.94 -10.59
N THR A 40 10.86 -10.93 -11.24
CA THR A 40 10.17 -10.21 -12.31
C THR A 40 10.81 -10.51 -13.65
N GLU A 41 10.00 -10.97 -14.58
CA GLU A 41 10.34 -11.04 -15.99
C GLU A 41 9.95 -9.75 -16.71
N GLY A 42 10.53 -9.51 -17.89
CA GLY A 42 10.22 -8.39 -18.75
C GLY A 42 11.05 -7.13 -18.53
N ASN A 43 10.44 -5.97 -18.57
CA ASN A 43 11.10 -4.68 -18.70
C ASN A 43 11.97 -4.31 -17.48
N TRP A 44 13.17 -3.75 -17.73
CA TRP A 44 14.10 -3.29 -16.70
C TRP A 44 13.48 -2.29 -15.71
N PHE A 45 12.68 -1.32 -16.19
CA PHE A 45 12.03 -0.33 -15.34
C PHE A 45 11.11 -0.99 -14.32
N TYR A 46 10.23 -1.91 -14.76
CA TYR A 46 9.28 -2.59 -13.88
C TYR A 46 10.00 -3.46 -12.84
N ARG A 47 11.02 -4.20 -13.26
CA ARG A 47 11.84 -5.01 -12.37
C ARG A 47 12.50 -4.18 -11.28
N LYS A 48 13.13 -3.04 -11.64
CA LYS A 48 13.76 -2.12 -10.68
C LYS A 48 12.73 -1.51 -9.73
N TRP A 49 11.63 -1.00 -10.26
CA TRP A 49 10.55 -0.43 -9.46
C TRP A 49 9.97 -1.45 -8.46
N TYR A 50 9.74 -2.69 -8.90
CA TYR A 50 9.16 -3.72 -8.06
C TYR A 50 10.12 -4.17 -6.95
N THR A 51 11.41 -4.36 -7.27
CA THR A 51 12.47 -4.66 -6.30
C THR A 51 12.57 -3.58 -5.24
N LEU A 52 12.60 -2.30 -5.66
CA LEU A 52 12.66 -1.17 -4.74
C LEU A 52 11.42 -1.14 -3.80
N ARG A 53 10.23 -1.37 -4.34
CA ARG A 53 9.00 -1.43 -3.55
C ARG A 53 9.05 -2.52 -2.48
N PHE A 54 9.57 -3.69 -2.81
CA PHE A 54 9.70 -4.77 -1.85
C PHE A 54 10.79 -4.50 -0.80
N SER A 55 11.91 -3.89 -1.17
CA SER A 55 12.93 -3.46 -0.21
C SER A 55 12.39 -2.43 0.78
N MET A 56 11.66 -1.44 0.30
CA MET A 56 10.98 -0.47 1.17
C MET A 56 9.95 -1.13 2.09
N ARG A 57 9.17 -2.08 1.57
CA ARG A 57 8.21 -2.85 2.34
C ARG A 57 8.89 -3.71 3.40
N HIS A 58 9.98 -4.39 3.07
CA HIS A 58 10.77 -5.21 4.01
C HIS A 58 11.18 -4.39 5.23
N ARG A 59 11.84 -3.25 5.03
CA ARG A 59 12.23 -2.33 6.09
C ARG A 59 11.05 -1.87 6.95
N TYR A 60 9.95 -1.48 6.29
CA TYR A 60 8.75 -1.02 6.97
C TYR A 60 8.10 -2.12 7.84
N MET A 61 7.99 -3.33 7.31
CA MET A 61 7.43 -4.48 8.02
C MET A 61 8.29 -4.89 9.23
N LYS A 62 9.63 -4.82 9.10
CA LYS A 62 10.55 -5.02 10.24
C LYS A 62 10.24 -4.04 11.37
N SER A 63 10.09 -2.77 11.06
CA SER A 63 9.79 -1.73 12.06
C SER A 63 8.45 -1.96 12.75
N LEU A 64 7.41 -2.32 12.00
CA LEU A 64 6.08 -2.63 12.55
C LEU A 64 6.12 -3.88 13.45
N SER A 65 6.88 -4.90 13.05
CA SER A 65 7.00 -6.15 13.78
C SER A 65 7.56 -5.99 15.20
N LEU A 66 8.34 -4.94 15.46
CA LEU A 66 8.80 -4.58 16.82
C LEU A 66 7.63 -4.27 17.76
N SER A 67 6.52 -3.80 17.22
CA SER A 67 5.27 -3.56 17.96
C SER A 67 4.40 -4.80 18.09
N ARG A 68 4.80 -5.94 17.52
CA ARG A 68 4.00 -7.17 17.39
C ARG A 68 2.63 -6.92 16.74
N GLN A 69 2.54 -5.91 15.92
CA GLN A 69 1.36 -5.58 15.12
C GLN A 69 1.81 -5.14 13.74
N LEU A 70 1.09 -5.58 12.74
CA LEU A 70 1.39 -5.28 11.34
C LEU A 70 0.24 -4.47 10.74
N GLN A 71 0.50 -3.89 9.57
CA GLN A 71 -0.54 -3.21 8.79
C GLN A 71 -1.03 -4.03 7.60
N VAL A 72 -0.43 -5.19 7.39
CA VAL A 72 -0.82 -6.12 6.32
C VAL A 72 -0.30 -7.51 6.64
N LEU A 73 -1.11 -8.52 6.38
CA LEU A 73 -0.69 -9.91 6.22
C LEU A 73 -0.69 -10.17 4.71
N THR A 74 0.45 -10.59 4.16
CA THR A 74 0.52 -10.78 2.70
C THR A 74 -0.41 -11.89 2.25
N GLY A 75 -1.18 -11.64 1.20
CA GLY A 75 -2.02 -12.65 0.55
C GLY A 75 -1.21 -13.76 -0.13
N ARG A 76 0.10 -13.56 -0.30
CA ARG A 76 1.00 -14.51 -0.97
C ARG A 76 1.45 -15.65 -0.06
N PHE A 77 1.72 -15.35 1.21
CA PHE A 77 2.00 -16.36 2.22
C PHE A 77 1.82 -15.77 3.61
N SER A 78 0.95 -16.38 4.39
CA SER A 78 0.76 -16.07 5.81
C SER A 78 0.31 -17.31 6.57
N LEU A 79 0.76 -17.43 7.80
CA LEU A 79 0.44 -18.51 8.73
C LEU A 79 -0.47 -17.97 9.82
N PHE A 80 -1.45 -18.75 10.21
CA PHE A 80 -2.45 -18.38 11.22
C PHE A 80 -2.66 -19.48 12.24
N ARG A 81 -3.00 -19.11 13.47
CA ARG A 81 -3.57 -20.06 14.43
C ARG A 81 -4.96 -20.47 13.96
N ALA A 82 -5.19 -21.78 13.77
CA ALA A 82 -6.44 -22.29 13.21
C ALA A 82 -7.66 -21.82 14.01
N HIS A 83 -7.60 -21.87 15.35
CA HIS A 83 -8.72 -21.48 16.21
C HIS A 83 -9.17 -20.01 16.04
N LYS A 84 -8.35 -19.15 15.43
CA LYS A 84 -8.70 -17.75 15.10
C LYS A 84 -9.39 -17.61 13.75
N CYS A 85 -9.08 -18.49 12.80
CA CYS A 85 -9.50 -18.35 11.41
C CYS A 85 -10.63 -19.29 10.98
N VAL A 86 -10.92 -20.33 11.78
CA VAL A 86 -11.97 -21.31 11.47
C VAL A 86 -13.28 -21.04 12.22
N THR A 87 -13.40 -19.93 12.91
CA THR A 87 -14.64 -19.56 13.62
C THR A 87 -15.69 -19.07 12.62
N ALA A 88 -16.96 -19.41 12.89
CA ALA A 88 -18.08 -18.94 12.07
C ALA A 88 -18.11 -17.40 11.96
N GLU A 89 -17.79 -16.71 13.06
CA GLU A 89 -17.69 -15.24 13.08
C GLU A 89 -16.60 -14.71 12.12
N PHE A 90 -15.40 -15.32 12.13
CA PHE A 90 -14.31 -14.92 11.25
C PHE A 90 -14.69 -15.11 9.78
N ILE A 91 -15.29 -16.25 9.44
CA ILE A 91 -15.72 -16.57 8.08
C ILE A 91 -16.82 -15.60 7.63
N SER A 92 -17.83 -15.38 8.46
CA SER A 92 -18.92 -14.42 8.18
C SER A 92 -18.40 -12.99 7.98
N ASN A 93 -17.41 -12.56 8.77
CA ASN A 93 -16.78 -11.25 8.61
C ASN A 93 -16.02 -11.12 7.28
N LEU A 94 -15.44 -12.20 6.77
CA LEU A 94 -14.77 -12.19 5.45
C LEU A 94 -15.78 -12.19 4.29
N GLU A 95 -16.80 -13.04 4.37
CA GLU A 95 -17.81 -13.17 3.32
C GLU A 95 -18.66 -11.90 3.16
N ASN A 96 -18.95 -11.25 4.29
CA ASN A 96 -19.79 -10.05 4.34
C ASN A 96 -18.99 -8.76 4.51
N ASP A 97 -17.70 -8.75 4.17
CA ASP A 97 -16.87 -7.57 4.36
C ASP A 97 -17.31 -6.43 3.45
N ARG A 98 -17.87 -5.39 4.08
CA ARG A 98 -18.41 -4.21 3.43
C ARG A 98 -18.04 -2.97 4.21
N ILE A 99 -17.86 -1.85 3.52
CA ILE A 99 -17.75 -0.53 4.16
C ILE A 99 -18.80 0.42 3.61
N LYS A 100 -19.33 1.26 4.50
CA LYS A 100 -20.09 2.43 4.08
C LYS A 100 -19.12 3.57 3.82
N HIS A 101 -19.10 4.05 2.59
CA HIS A 101 -18.25 5.17 2.19
C HIS A 101 -19.15 6.39 1.92
N TRP A 102 -18.76 7.55 2.47
CA TRP A 102 -19.54 8.79 2.38
C TRP A 102 -19.83 9.22 0.94
N LEU A 103 -18.90 8.93 0.00
CA LEU A 103 -19.01 9.31 -1.41
C LEU A 103 -19.58 8.21 -2.30
N HIS A 104 -19.31 6.94 -1.99
CA HIS A 104 -19.59 5.82 -2.89
C HIS A 104 -20.64 4.85 -2.33
N GLY A 105 -21.27 5.18 -1.22
CA GLY A 105 -22.23 4.31 -0.58
C GLY A 105 -21.61 3.04 -0.02
N GLU A 106 -22.23 1.89 -0.25
CA GLU A 106 -21.74 0.61 0.24
C GLU A 106 -20.74 -0.01 -0.76
N ILE A 107 -19.50 -0.27 -0.30
CA ILE A 107 -18.47 -0.92 -1.08
C ILE A 107 -18.26 -2.32 -0.53
N LYS A 108 -18.46 -3.35 -1.39
CA LYS A 108 -18.10 -4.74 -1.08
C LYS A 108 -16.62 -4.97 -1.32
N PHE A 109 -16.00 -5.76 -0.45
CA PHE A 109 -14.60 -6.17 -0.63
C PHE A 109 -14.53 -7.39 -1.57
N VAL A 110 -14.39 -7.13 -2.86
CA VAL A 110 -14.16 -8.16 -3.87
C VAL A 110 -12.67 -8.48 -4.01
N THR A 111 -11.80 -7.52 -3.64
CA THR A 111 -10.34 -7.62 -3.75
C THR A 111 -9.71 -7.23 -2.43
N GLY A 112 -8.85 -8.06 -1.86
CA GLY A 112 -8.08 -7.73 -0.66
C GLY A 112 -8.51 -8.49 0.59
N ASP A 113 -8.86 -9.74 0.42
CA ASP A 113 -9.11 -10.72 1.47
C ASP A 113 -7.96 -10.82 2.49
N ASP A 114 -6.72 -10.54 2.05
CA ASP A 114 -5.54 -10.38 2.91
C ASP A 114 -5.70 -9.23 3.91
N LYS A 115 -6.25 -8.11 3.45
CA LYS A 115 -6.52 -6.95 4.30
C LYS A 115 -7.73 -7.14 5.20
N SER A 116 -8.74 -7.84 4.74
CA SER A 116 -9.92 -8.17 5.56
C SER A 116 -9.55 -9.13 6.68
N THR A 117 -8.75 -10.16 6.37
CA THR A 117 -8.17 -11.08 7.37
C THR A 117 -7.34 -10.33 8.41
N TRP A 118 -6.44 -9.46 7.95
CA TRP A 118 -5.62 -8.62 8.82
C TRP A 118 -6.48 -7.73 9.73
N TYR A 119 -7.50 -7.07 9.17
CA TYR A 119 -8.37 -6.18 9.93
C TYR A 119 -9.15 -6.91 11.02
N THR A 120 -9.67 -8.09 10.72
CA THR A 120 -10.40 -8.92 11.69
C THR A 120 -9.50 -9.33 12.85
N LEU A 121 -8.24 -9.71 12.57
CA LEU A 121 -7.26 -10.03 13.60
C LEU A 121 -6.84 -8.79 14.40
N LEU A 122 -6.66 -7.64 13.76
CA LEU A 122 -6.36 -6.39 14.46
C LEU A 122 -7.49 -6.02 15.42
N LYS A 123 -8.75 -6.09 14.97
CA LYS A 123 -9.95 -5.82 15.77
C LYS A 123 -10.05 -6.73 17.00
N SER A 124 -9.62 -7.98 16.89
CA SER A 124 -9.57 -8.91 18.02
C SER A 124 -8.37 -8.72 18.95
N GLY A 125 -7.52 -7.73 18.72
CA GLY A 125 -6.32 -7.45 19.50
C GLY A 125 -5.20 -8.50 19.32
N SER A 126 -5.23 -9.27 18.23
CA SER A 126 -4.24 -10.31 17.93
C SER A 126 -2.85 -9.70 17.68
N GLU A 127 -1.81 -10.35 18.21
CA GLU A 127 -0.42 -10.05 17.86
C GLU A 127 -0.06 -10.69 16.51
N MET A 128 0.74 -9.98 15.72
CA MET A 128 1.16 -10.39 14.37
C MET A 128 2.65 -10.12 14.19
N LEU A 129 3.37 -11.07 13.59
CA LEU A 129 4.81 -10.95 13.36
C LEU A 129 5.15 -10.98 11.86
N TYR A 130 6.21 -10.29 11.53
CA TYR A 130 6.91 -10.39 10.26
C TYR A 130 8.25 -11.07 10.46
N VAL A 131 8.52 -12.10 9.67
CA VAL A 131 9.75 -12.91 9.72
C VAL A 131 10.61 -12.55 8.50
N PRO A 132 11.65 -11.72 8.67
CA PRO A 132 12.41 -11.13 7.57
C PRO A 132 13.29 -12.13 6.81
N ASP A 133 13.70 -13.22 7.43
CA ASP A 133 14.57 -14.25 6.86
C ASP A 133 13.78 -15.48 6.32
N ALA A 134 12.46 -15.50 6.53
CA ALA A 134 11.56 -16.44 5.87
C ALA A 134 11.12 -15.84 4.52
N ILE A 135 11.67 -16.33 3.44
CA ILE A 135 11.56 -15.73 2.11
C ILE A 135 10.56 -16.49 1.24
N ILE A 136 9.72 -15.74 0.52
CA ILE A 136 8.93 -16.23 -0.61
C ILE A 136 9.32 -15.50 -1.89
N TYR A 137 9.26 -16.20 -3.01
CA TYR A 137 9.55 -15.65 -4.33
C TYR A 137 8.23 -15.40 -5.06
N CYS A 138 8.02 -14.16 -5.46
CA CYS A 138 6.81 -13.72 -6.12
C CYS A 138 7.05 -13.57 -7.61
N MET A 139 6.45 -14.43 -8.40
CA MET A 139 6.55 -14.37 -9.85
C MET A 139 5.66 -13.25 -10.39
N GLU A 140 6.24 -12.33 -11.14
CA GLU A 140 5.52 -11.18 -11.69
C GLU A 140 6.02 -10.86 -13.11
N ASP A 141 5.08 -10.53 -13.98
CA ASP A 141 5.38 -10.07 -15.34
C ASP A 141 4.98 -8.60 -15.50
N SER A 142 5.82 -7.86 -16.23
CA SER A 142 5.58 -6.46 -16.54
C SER A 142 4.55 -6.25 -17.65
N GLY A 143 4.34 -7.26 -18.49
CA GLY A 143 3.63 -7.10 -19.75
C GLY A 143 4.29 -6.07 -20.69
N PRO A 144 3.62 -5.69 -21.80
CA PRO A 144 4.19 -4.79 -22.80
C PRO A 144 4.24 -3.32 -22.36
N GLN A 145 3.51 -2.93 -21.32
CA GLN A 145 3.40 -1.54 -20.85
C GLN A 145 3.81 -1.41 -19.37
N PRO A 146 5.10 -1.41 -19.05
CA PRO A 146 5.60 -1.52 -17.68
C PRO A 146 5.16 -0.35 -16.76
N VAL A 147 5.15 0.88 -17.27
CA VAL A 147 4.69 2.05 -16.50
C VAL A 147 3.21 1.96 -16.19
N ARG A 148 2.38 1.61 -17.17
CA ARG A 148 0.93 1.42 -16.97
C ARG A 148 0.67 0.30 -15.97
N MET A 149 1.44 -0.79 -16.04
CA MET A 149 1.34 -1.90 -15.09
C MET A 149 1.68 -1.46 -13.67
N SER A 150 2.74 -0.66 -13.48
CA SER A 150 3.10 -0.13 -12.16
C SER A 150 2.00 0.77 -11.59
N ILE A 151 1.37 1.61 -12.41
CA ILE A 151 0.23 2.47 -12.00
C ILE A 151 -0.98 1.62 -11.61
N LYS A 152 -1.33 0.60 -12.40
CA LYS A 152 -2.41 -0.35 -12.05
C LYS A 152 -2.17 -1.06 -10.72
N LYS A 153 -0.93 -1.55 -10.50
CA LYS A 153 -0.54 -2.18 -9.23
C LYS A 153 -0.64 -1.20 -8.06
N MET A 154 -0.13 0.04 -8.22
CA MET A 154 -0.24 1.08 -7.20
C MET A 154 -1.71 1.40 -6.89
N HIS A 155 -2.55 1.58 -7.90
CA HIS A 155 -3.98 1.85 -7.72
C HIS A 155 -4.66 0.74 -6.91
N ARG A 156 -4.41 -0.54 -7.23
CA ARG A 156 -4.96 -1.68 -6.49
C ARG A 156 -4.46 -1.71 -5.03
N TRP A 157 -3.16 -1.56 -4.80
CA TRP A 157 -2.59 -1.59 -3.45
C TRP A 157 -3.06 -0.43 -2.59
N PHE A 158 -3.12 0.77 -3.17
CA PHE A 158 -3.61 1.95 -2.46
C PHE A 158 -5.11 1.87 -2.17
N GLY A 159 -5.91 1.32 -3.08
CA GLY A 159 -7.32 1.08 -2.83
C GLY A 159 -7.55 0.15 -1.64
N ASN A 160 -6.86 -0.99 -1.60
CA ASN A 160 -6.91 -1.90 -0.47
C ASN A 160 -6.44 -1.25 0.84
N MET A 161 -5.37 -0.45 0.78
CA MET A 161 -4.87 0.28 1.92
C MET A 161 -5.89 1.33 2.41
N LEU A 162 -6.38 2.21 1.54
CA LEU A 162 -7.26 3.31 1.91
C LEU A 162 -8.59 2.82 2.53
N ARG A 163 -9.16 1.74 1.98
CA ARG A 163 -10.37 1.13 2.55
C ARG A 163 -10.14 0.64 3.98
N ASN A 164 -9.06 -0.08 4.22
CA ASN A 164 -8.84 -0.73 5.51
C ASN A 164 -8.18 0.19 6.56
N ASN A 165 -7.30 1.11 6.15
CA ASN A 165 -6.67 2.04 7.10
C ASN A 165 -7.69 2.98 7.76
N GLY A 166 -8.73 3.42 7.03
CA GLY A 166 -9.81 4.20 7.62
C GLY A 166 -10.49 3.47 8.76
N ARG A 167 -10.84 2.19 8.53
CA ARG A 167 -11.43 1.31 9.57
C ARG A 167 -10.48 1.10 10.75
N ALA A 168 -9.18 0.89 10.48
CA ALA A 168 -8.18 0.69 11.54
C ALA A 168 -8.01 1.95 12.39
N ILE A 169 -8.01 3.14 11.79
CA ILE A 169 -7.93 4.41 12.53
C ILE A 169 -9.12 4.54 13.48
N THR A 170 -10.33 4.18 13.05
CA THR A 170 -11.55 4.27 13.88
C THR A 170 -11.58 3.29 15.05
N LEU A 171 -10.80 2.19 15.01
CA LEU A 171 -10.62 1.30 16.16
C LEU A 171 -9.90 2.00 17.32
N GLY A 172 -9.21 3.11 17.06
CA GLY A 172 -8.45 3.83 18.07
C GLY A 172 -7.31 3.02 18.69
N LEU A 173 -6.90 3.40 19.90
CA LEU A 173 -5.77 2.77 20.61
C LEU A 173 -6.18 1.53 21.42
N GLY A 174 -7.47 1.20 21.49
CA GLY A 174 -7.95 0.05 22.24
C GLY A 174 -7.50 -1.31 21.68
N CYS A 175 -7.41 -1.41 20.36
CA CYS A 175 -7.02 -2.65 19.66
C CYS A 175 -5.62 -2.61 19.08
N GLN A 176 -4.94 -1.47 19.10
CA GLN A 176 -3.65 -1.30 18.46
C GLN A 176 -2.72 -0.37 19.23
N ARG A 177 -1.42 -0.56 19.02
CA ARG A 177 -0.39 0.28 19.64
C ARG A 177 -0.33 1.65 18.95
N MET A 178 0.00 2.70 19.70
CA MET A 178 0.08 4.08 19.24
C MET A 178 0.95 4.25 17.99
N PHE A 179 2.11 3.58 17.93
CA PHE A 179 2.99 3.63 16.76
C PHE A 179 2.30 3.09 15.49
N VAL A 180 1.61 1.95 15.59
CA VAL A 180 0.90 1.34 14.45
C VAL A 180 -0.29 2.18 14.04
N TRP A 181 -1.04 2.72 15.00
CA TRP A 181 -2.13 3.65 14.74
C TRP A 181 -1.64 4.91 14.01
N TRP A 182 -0.54 5.52 14.49
CA TRP A 182 0.09 6.66 13.82
C TRP A 182 0.52 6.32 12.39
N CYS A 183 1.11 5.15 12.17
CA CYS A 183 1.47 4.70 10.83
C CYS A 183 0.26 4.60 9.88
N HIS A 184 -0.94 4.27 10.36
CA HIS A 184 -2.16 4.31 9.55
C HIS A 184 -2.54 5.75 9.19
N VAL A 185 -2.46 6.67 10.14
CA VAL A 185 -2.71 8.11 9.92
C VAL A 185 -1.69 8.66 8.91
N ASP A 186 -0.40 8.43 9.15
CA ASP A 186 0.68 8.87 8.26
C ASP A 186 0.51 8.35 6.82
N GLN A 187 0.14 7.08 6.66
CA GLN A 187 -0.12 6.53 5.33
C GLN A 187 -1.24 7.26 4.57
N ARG A 188 -2.21 7.84 5.26
CA ARG A 188 -3.26 8.65 4.62
C ARG A 188 -2.80 10.07 4.35
N LEU A 189 -2.07 10.68 5.27
CA LEU A 189 -1.56 12.05 5.12
C LEU A 189 -0.41 12.14 4.11
N SER A 190 0.41 11.10 3.99
CA SER A 190 1.61 11.09 3.15
C SER A 190 1.36 11.39 1.66
N MET A 191 0.15 11.13 1.15
CA MET A 191 -0.18 11.49 -0.23
C MET A 191 -0.25 13.01 -0.45
N PHE A 192 -0.66 13.77 0.54
CA PHE A 192 -0.72 15.23 0.49
C PHE A 192 0.64 15.83 0.85
N THR A 193 1.24 15.42 1.96
CA THR A 193 2.53 15.96 2.44
C THR A 193 3.66 15.75 1.43
N SER A 194 3.64 14.65 0.67
CA SER A 194 4.64 14.39 -0.37
C SER A 194 4.56 15.36 -1.56
N LEU A 195 3.41 15.98 -1.79
CA LEU A 195 3.19 16.95 -2.87
C LEU A 195 3.36 18.40 -2.40
N LEU A 196 3.23 18.67 -1.10
CA LEU A 196 3.40 20.03 -0.56
C LEU A 196 4.79 20.60 -0.85
N GLY A 197 5.85 19.78 -0.71
CA GLY A 197 7.22 20.21 -0.97
C GLY A 197 7.44 20.75 -2.40
N PRO A 198 7.17 19.95 -3.45
CA PRO A 198 7.33 20.43 -4.82
C PRO A 198 6.40 21.61 -5.14
N ILE A 199 5.17 21.63 -4.63
CA ILE A 199 4.24 22.76 -4.83
C ILE A 199 4.81 24.02 -4.19
N ALA A 200 5.28 23.95 -2.95
CA ALA A 200 5.89 25.10 -2.27
C ALA A 200 7.16 25.58 -2.98
N ALA A 201 7.99 24.66 -3.50
CA ALA A 201 9.19 25.01 -4.24
C ALA A 201 8.87 25.72 -5.58
N ILE A 202 7.85 25.26 -6.30
CA ILE A 202 7.38 25.91 -7.53
C ILE A 202 6.82 27.29 -7.21
N TRP A 203 5.99 27.41 -6.17
CA TRP A 203 5.47 28.68 -5.71
C TRP A 203 6.58 29.67 -5.36
N ALA A 204 7.55 29.25 -4.54
CA ALA A 204 8.70 30.08 -4.18
C ALA A 204 9.58 30.44 -5.39
N CYS A 205 9.71 29.55 -6.36
CA CYS A 205 10.41 29.82 -7.63
C CYS A 205 9.75 30.97 -8.43
N ILE A 206 8.42 30.99 -8.48
CA ILE A 206 7.66 31.99 -9.25
C ILE A 206 7.69 33.36 -8.55
N TRP A 207 7.50 33.38 -7.22
CA TRP A 207 7.23 34.62 -6.48
C TRP A 207 8.43 35.19 -5.73
N LEU A 208 9.43 34.37 -5.42
CA LEU A 208 10.62 34.80 -4.68
C LEU A 208 11.88 34.75 -5.57
N SER A 209 12.32 33.56 -5.96
CA SER A 209 13.49 33.37 -6.80
C SER A 209 13.58 31.92 -7.32
N TRP A 210 14.05 31.76 -8.56
CA TRP A 210 14.32 30.46 -9.18
C TRP A 210 15.25 29.55 -8.33
N TYR A 211 16.06 30.14 -7.48
CA TYR A 211 16.99 29.46 -6.60
C TYR A 211 16.28 28.46 -5.66
N TYR A 212 15.05 28.74 -5.23
CA TYR A 212 14.32 27.86 -4.29
C TYR A 212 14.02 26.48 -4.88
N ILE A 213 13.77 26.37 -6.17
CA ILE A 213 13.55 25.07 -6.81
C ILE A 213 14.84 24.24 -6.85
N LEU A 214 15.99 24.90 -7.03
CA LEU A 214 17.30 24.24 -6.99
C LEU A 214 17.62 23.72 -5.58
N VAL A 215 17.43 24.55 -4.55
CA VAL A 215 17.63 24.14 -3.14
C VAL A 215 16.73 22.96 -2.79
N TYR A 216 15.47 23.03 -3.19
CA TYR A 216 14.52 21.93 -2.97
C TYR A 216 14.97 20.65 -3.68
N ALA A 217 15.39 20.72 -4.93
CA ALA A 217 15.85 19.57 -5.71
C ALA A 217 17.07 18.91 -5.05
N ILE A 218 18.06 19.71 -4.63
CA ILE A 218 19.25 19.22 -3.92
C ILE A 218 18.85 18.54 -2.62
N LEU A 219 18.00 19.16 -1.81
CA LEU A 219 17.54 18.60 -0.53
C LEU A 219 16.84 17.26 -0.73
N VAL A 220 15.92 17.18 -1.69
CA VAL A 220 15.18 15.96 -1.98
C VAL A 220 16.10 14.85 -2.47
N ILE A 221 17.05 15.16 -3.36
CA ILE A 221 18.03 14.18 -3.84
C ILE A 221 18.88 13.66 -2.68
N LEU A 222 19.39 14.54 -1.82
CA LEU A 222 20.18 14.16 -0.66
C LEU A 222 19.41 13.22 0.30
N VAL A 223 18.18 13.60 0.66
CA VAL A 223 17.33 12.78 1.54
C VAL A 223 17.01 11.43 0.91
N ARG A 224 16.71 11.37 -0.39
CA ARG A 224 16.43 10.10 -1.08
C ARG A 224 17.66 9.24 -1.25
N THR A 225 18.80 9.85 -1.49
CA THR A 225 20.10 9.14 -1.53
C THR A 225 20.43 8.54 -0.15
N ALA A 226 20.29 9.31 0.92
CA ALA A 226 20.49 8.81 2.27
C ALA A 226 19.57 7.62 2.61
N TYR A 227 18.29 7.72 2.23
CA TYR A 227 17.34 6.61 2.41
C TYR A 227 17.75 5.37 1.59
N LEU A 228 18.19 5.54 0.35
CA LEU A 228 18.65 4.45 -0.50
C LEU A 228 19.91 3.80 0.05
N VAL A 229 20.87 4.59 0.56
CA VAL A 229 22.08 4.07 1.22
C VAL A 229 21.71 3.18 2.40
N ILE A 230 20.73 3.59 3.22
CA ILE A 230 20.25 2.75 4.32
C ILE A 230 19.72 1.39 3.82
N LEU A 231 18.94 1.37 2.74
CA LEU A 231 18.45 0.12 2.15
C LEU A 231 19.59 -0.76 1.60
N ILE A 232 20.61 -0.15 1.00
CA ILE A 232 21.81 -0.88 0.52
C ILE A 232 22.58 -1.49 1.70
N LEU A 233 22.76 -0.73 2.78
CA LEU A 233 23.43 -1.21 4.00
C LEU A 233 22.64 -2.35 4.68
N GLU A 234 21.33 -2.42 4.49
CA GLU A 234 20.49 -3.55 4.94
C GLU A 234 20.59 -4.78 4.03
N GLY A 235 21.45 -4.76 3.01
CA GLY A 235 21.72 -5.88 2.11
C GLY A 235 20.81 -5.96 0.88
N HIS A 236 20.01 -4.94 0.62
CA HIS A 236 19.18 -4.90 -0.59
C HIS A 236 20.01 -4.61 -1.84
N ARG A 237 19.73 -5.33 -2.93
CA ARG A 237 20.41 -5.17 -4.23
C ARG A 237 19.91 -3.92 -4.99
N LEU A 238 20.23 -2.77 -4.45
CA LEU A 238 19.89 -1.45 -5.00
C LEU A 238 21.17 -0.68 -5.34
N SER A 239 21.03 0.40 -6.11
CA SER A 239 22.13 1.26 -6.51
C SER A 239 21.73 2.73 -6.46
N LEU A 240 22.68 3.66 -6.41
CA LEU A 240 22.38 5.11 -6.38
C LEU A 240 21.59 5.58 -7.60
N VAL A 241 21.65 4.84 -8.72
CA VAL A 241 20.84 5.09 -9.93
C VAL A 241 19.34 4.87 -9.66
N ASP A 242 18.96 4.22 -8.56
CA ASP A 242 17.56 4.00 -8.19
C ASP A 242 16.91 5.22 -7.51
N VAL A 243 17.64 6.34 -7.28
CA VAL A 243 17.08 7.59 -6.72
C VAL A 243 15.91 8.14 -7.57
N PRO A 244 16.00 8.26 -8.90
CA PRO A 244 14.85 8.66 -9.72
C PRO A 244 13.63 7.75 -9.54
N MET A 245 13.84 6.45 -9.29
CA MET A 245 12.76 5.49 -9.05
C MET A 245 12.06 5.74 -7.69
N LEU A 246 12.82 6.20 -6.68
CA LEU A 246 12.23 6.65 -5.41
C LEU A 246 11.33 7.87 -5.61
N LEU A 247 11.78 8.86 -6.41
CA LEU A 247 10.99 10.05 -6.72
C LEU A 247 9.73 9.69 -7.52
N TYR A 248 9.87 8.84 -8.52
CA TYR A 248 8.73 8.29 -9.26
C TYR A 248 7.72 7.63 -8.32
N THR A 249 8.18 6.76 -7.43
CA THR A 249 7.33 6.05 -6.48
C THR A 249 6.66 7.01 -5.50
N GLN A 250 7.34 8.06 -5.08
CA GLN A 250 6.82 9.05 -4.14
C GLN A 250 5.77 9.96 -4.79
N TRP A 251 6.13 10.66 -5.86
CA TRP A 251 5.26 11.70 -6.42
C TRP A 251 4.12 11.09 -7.24
N LEU A 252 4.43 10.22 -8.20
CA LEU A 252 3.38 9.54 -8.95
C LEU A 252 2.55 8.64 -8.04
N GLY A 253 3.18 7.97 -7.06
CA GLY A 253 2.46 7.19 -6.07
C GLY A 253 1.47 8.04 -5.26
N SER A 254 1.83 9.28 -4.90
CA SER A 254 0.92 10.20 -4.20
C SER A 254 -0.25 10.63 -5.09
N ILE A 255 0.01 10.95 -6.35
CA ILE A 255 -1.04 11.29 -7.33
C ILE A 255 -1.98 10.11 -7.53
N VAL A 256 -1.44 8.91 -7.75
CA VAL A 256 -2.25 7.68 -7.91
C VAL A 256 -3.05 7.39 -6.63
N LYS A 257 -2.50 7.65 -5.46
CA LYS A 257 -3.20 7.46 -4.18
C LYS A 257 -4.37 8.42 -4.01
N ILE A 258 -4.18 9.70 -4.34
CA ILE A 258 -5.25 10.71 -4.36
C ILE A 258 -6.33 10.32 -5.37
N TYR A 259 -5.94 9.97 -6.60
CA TYR A 259 -6.87 9.47 -7.60
C TYR A 259 -7.68 8.27 -7.08
N THR A 260 -6.99 7.32 -6.44
CA THR A 260 -7.61 6.13 -5.87
C THR A 260 -8.60 6.46 -4.75
N LEU A 261 -8.32 7.50 -3.95
CA LEU A 261 -9.22 7.94 -2.87
C LEU A 261 -10.62 8.29 -3.41
N PHE A 262 -10.66 8.93 -4.58
CA PHE A 262 -11.93 9.30 -5.25
C PHE A 262 -12.54 8.18 -6.10
N HIS A 263 -11.83 7.05 -6.29
CA HIS A 263 -12.26 5.92 -7.13
C HIS A 263 -12.23 4.58 -6.40
N LEU A 264 -12.49 4.58 -5.09
CA LEU A 264 -12.41 3.37 -4.27
C LEU A 264 -13.40 2.26 -4.68
N HIS A 265 -14.50 2.61 -5.32
CA HIS A 265 -15.50 1.67 -5.81
C HIS A 265 -15.06 0.93 -7.09
N ASN A 266 -14.11 1.49 -7.83
CA ASN A 266 -13.67 0.95 -9.13
C ASN A 266 -12.38 0.12 -9.00
N GLN A 267 -12.44 -0.95 -8.21
CA GLN A 267 -11.31 -1.87 -8.00
C GLN A 267 -11.64 -3.23 -8.62
N LYS A 268 -10.87 -3.64 -9.64
CA LYS A 268 -11.01 -4.94 -10.29
C LYS A 268 -9.83 -5.85 -9.92
N TRP A 269 -10.08 -7.14 -9.84
CA TRP A 269 -9.03 -8.15 -9.73
C TRP A 269 -8.42 -8.38 -11.13
N ASP A 270 -7.12 -8.21 -11.25
CA ASP A 270 -6.36 -8.35 -12.51
C ASP A 270 -5.78 -9.77 -12.69
N SER A 271 -6.47 -10.83 -12.26
CA SER A 271 -6.04 -12.17 -12.62
C SER A 271 -6.61 -12.53 -14.00
N HIS A 272 -5.72 -12.87 -14.93
CA HIS A 272 -6.05 -13.27 -16.29
C HIS A 272 -6.90 -14.55 -16.42
N ARG A 273 -7.51 -15.09 -15.35
CA ARG A 273 -8.15 -16.42 -15.36
C ARG A 273 -9.49 -16.57 -14.66
N THR A 274 -10.12 -15.51 -14.22
CA THR A 274 -11.51 -15.61 -13.76
C THR A 274 -12.30 -14.40 -14.22
N ASP A 275 -12.79 -14.46 -15.46
CA ASP A 275 -14.06 -13.88 -15.81
C ASP A 275 -15.15 -14.65 -15.03
N MET A 276 -15.23 -14.42 -13.73
CA MET A 276 -16.45 -14.67 -13.01
C MET A 276 -17.39 -13.53 -13.38
N ASP A 277 -18.34 -13.87 -14.23
CA ASP A 277 -19.47 -13.07 -14.67
C ASP A 277 -19.92 -12.04 -13.62
N SER A 278 -19.37 -10.86 -13.68
CA SER A 278 -20.14 -9.68 -13.32
C SER A 278 -20.96 -9.35 -14.56
N LYS A 279 -22.15 -9.98 -14.66
CA LYS A 279 -23.17 -9.58 -15.61
C LYS A 279 -23.22 -8.07 -15.67
N ASP A 280 -23.12 -7.55 -16.88
CA ASP A 280 -23.29 -6.17 -17.27
C ASP A 280 -24.35 -5.43 -16.43
N GLN A 281 -23.94 -4.78 -15.36
CA GLN A 281 -24.64 -3.61 -14.91
C GLN A 281 -24.28 -2.52 -15.94
N LYS A 282 -25.25 -2.20 -16.81
CA LYS A 282 -25.20 -1.02 -17.66
C LYS A 282 -24.83 0.17 -16.77
N LYS A 283 -23.56 0.61 -16.85
CA LYS A 283 -23.12 1.81 -16.17
C LYS A 283 -23.96 2.96 -16.67
N SER A 284 -24.68 3.61 -15.77
CA SER A 284 -25.37 4.85 -16.10
C SER A 284 -24.31 5.89 -16.50
N PHE A 285 -24.62 6.74 -17.47
CA PHE A 285 -23.78 7.87 -17.86
C PHE A 285 -23.35 8.71 -16.62
N LEU A 286 -24.22 8.81 -15.63
CA LEU A 286 -23.96 9.50 -14.36
C LEU A 286 -22.89 8.82 -13.50
N ASP A 287 -22.78 7.46 -13.53
CA ASP A 287 -21.78 6.72 -12.77
C ASP A 287 -20.36 7.00 -13.28
N GLU A 288 -20.22 7.45 -14.51
CA GLU A 288 -18.94 7.81 -15.11
C GLU A 288 -18.68 9.32 -15.10
N ALA A 289 -19.73 10.13 -15.22
CA ALA A 289 -19.64 11.58 -15.27
C ALA A 289 -19.39 12.20 -13.88
N ILE A 290 -20.03 11.70 -12.83
CA ILE A 290 -19.88 12.24 -11.46
C ILE A 290 -18.43 12.15 -10.97
N PRO A 291 -17.73 11.00 -11.03
CA PRO A 291 -16.33 10.92 -10.62
C PRO A 291 -15.39 11.81 -11.44
N LYS A 292 -15.66 11.96 -12.74
CA LYS A 292 -14.88 12.86 -13.61
C LYS A 292 -15.08 14.33 -13.21
N MET A 293 -16.32 14.71 -12.91
CA MET A 293 -16.66 16.06 -12.46
C MET A 293 -16.03 16.37 -11.10
N GLU A 294 -16.03 15.43 -10.16
CA GLU A 294 -15.41 15.58 -8.84
C GLU A 294 -13.89 15.76 -8.94
N ILE A 295 -13.23 15.04 -9.86
CA ILE A 295 -11.81 15.22 -10.14
C ILE A 295 -11.56 16.64 -10.67
N VAL A 296 -12.33 17.09 -11.65
CA VAL A 296 -12.21 18.42 -12.23
C VAL A 296 -12.44 19.49 -11.16
N LEU A 297 -13.48 19.35 -10.33
CA LEU A 297 -13.76 20.27 -9.22
C LEU A 297 -12.64 20.28 -8.18
N SER A 298 -12.03 19.12 -7.87
CA SER A 298 -10.90 19.04 -6.94
C SER A 298 -9.67 19.73 -7.50
N TYR A 299 -9.40 19.61 -8.80
CA TYR A 299 -8.31 20.34 -9.46
C TYR A 299 -8.61 21.84 -9.56
N VAL A 300 -9.85 22.23 -9.88
CA VAL A 300 -10.27 23.63 -9.89
C VAL A 300 -10.17 24.24 -8.50
N ALA A 301 -10.62 23.53 -7.45
CA ALA A 301 -10.48 23.99 -6.07
C ALA A 301 -9.01 24.15 -5.66
N LEU A 302 -8.13 23.22 -6.09
CA LEU A 302 -6.68 23.32 -5.85
C LEU A 302 -6.08 24.53 -6.56
N VAL A 303 -6.44 24.74 -7.82
CA VAL A 303 -5.98 25.90 -8.63
C VAL A 303 -6.50 27.22 -8.04
N VAL A 304 -7.78 27.28 -7.65
CA VAL A 304 -8.37 28.46 -6.99
C VAL A 304 -7.71 28.74 -5.64
N LEU A 305 -7.40 27.69 -4.86
CA LEU A 305 -6.69 27.82 -3.58
C LEU A 305 -5.26 28.37 -3.81
N VAL A 306 -4.57 27.88 -4.83
CA VAL A 306 -3.25 28.40 -5.22
C VAL A 306 -3.34 29.85 -5.69
N ILE A 307 -4.34 30.20 -6.52
CA ILE A 307 -4.53 31.57 -7.02
C ILE A 307 -4.94 32.51 -5.86
N SER A 308 -5.82 32.09 -4.96
CA SER A 308 -6.24 32.93 -3.81
C SER A 308 -5.09 33.17 -2.82
N MET A 309 -4.16 32.20 -2.63
CA MET A 309 -2.93 32.43 -1.86
C MET A 309 -1.96 33.40 -2.54
N VAL A 310 -2.12 33.59 -3.84
CA VAL A 310 -1.29 34.46 -4.68
C VAL A 310 -1.89 35.87 -4.80
N GLY A 311 -3.21 36.00 -4.79
CA GLY A 311 -3.93 37.26 -5.01
C GLY A 311 -4.16 38.12 -3.77
N THR A 312 -3.70 37.70 -2.58
CA THR A 312 -3.79 38.47 -1.33
C THR A 312 -2.55 39.34 -1.08
N LYS A 313 -2.08 40.07 -2.10
CA LYS A 313 -1.16 41.20 -1.95
C LYS A 313 -1.83 42.47 -2.48
#